data_351d2b5b7748183f7a7359532f515b18
#
_entry.id   351d2b5b7748183f7a7359532f515b18
#
_cell.length_a   1.000
_cell.length_b   1.000
_cell.length_c   1.000
_cell.angle_alpha   90.00
_cell.angle_beta   90.00
_cell.angle_gamma   90.00
#
_symmetry.space_group_name_H-M   'P 1'
#
loop_
_entity.id
_entity.type
_entity.pdbx_description
1 polymer ?
#
loop_
_entity_poly.entity_id
_entity_poly.type
_entity_poly.pdbx_seq_one_letter_code
_entity_poly.pdbx_strand_id
1 'polypeptide(L)'
;MENKERIQGSGNVSKSSLLQQVRGSMVNIEKLTPDNIRKVADEELSYERAREIFEAEGVDIDKVIVDPTRFIYNVYYADYENGIYFDVHLTEHLLLDKRGGIAALKAMTAKNDALKKRDWHTFYLRDVPCPLKIYDFQRRYKNIEPDQVYGVWEEIHKNLDYENGQWKDEVLDYVFAHAPKPENLPLNENGRVTVYRGSGTLSQKPERALSWSSSQHSALWFANHNGRGQALYTGEVDPGDVVEFLPGFHNENEIIVRRGKVKNIRPLDMYPVQDDIVLKLFSTALPELMKYGPQVEKLGYPADGIFEYHGRSHILRVLALSLIYFYNSGDDLTERDKNILIYFAVVLIPLMS
;
A
#
# COMPACT_ATOMS: atom_id res chain seq x y z
N MET A 1 29.38 25.23 -18.78
CA MET A 1 28.69 25.66 -17.55
C MET A 1 27.24 25.15 -17.54
N GLU A 2 26.98 23.88 -17.92
CA GLU A 2 25.60 23.37 -18.09
C GLU A 2 25.31 22.05 -17.35
N ASN A 3 26.23 21.60 -16.50
CA ASN A 3 26.09 20.30 -15.83
C ASN A 3 25.76 20.35 -14.32
N LYS A 4 25.19 21.44 -13.83
CA LYS A 4 24.85 21.56 -12.39
C LYS A 4 23.36 21.51 -12.06
N GLU A 5 22.47 21.53 -13.02
CA GLU A 5 21.01 21.61 -12.74
C GLU A 5 20.30 20.25 -12.67
N ARG A 6 20.90 19.16 -13.16
CA ARG A 6 20.23 17.83 -13.15
C ARG A 6 20.37 17.02 -11.86
N ILE A 7 21.29 17.38 -10.97
CA ILE A 7 21.44 16.70 -9.65
C ILE A 7 20.46 17.25 -8.58
N GLN A 8 19.78 18.37 -8.86
CA GLN A 8 18.75 18.88 -7.95
C GLN A 8 17.36 18.26 -8.11
N GLY A 9 17.17 17.31 -9.04
CA GLY A 9 15.92 16.56 -9.22
C GLY A 9 15.76 15.32 -8.34
N SER A 10 16.80 14.88 -7.60
CA SER A 10 16.66 13.87 -6.54
C SER A 10 16.14 14.51 -5.25
N GLY A 11 15.07 15.28 -5.37
CA GLY A 11 14.32 15.76 -4.22
C GLY A 11 13.90 14.58 -3.37
N ASN A 12 14.16 14.66 -2.07
CA ASN A 12 13.82 13.74 -1.00
C ASN A 12 12.54 12.92 -1.29
N VAL A 13 12.70 11.79 -1.97
CA VAL A 13 11.64 10.80 -2.11
C VAL A 13 11.45 10.25 -0.71
N SER A 14 10.35 10.56 -0.06
CA SER A 14 10.06 10.07 1.29
C SER A 14 10.05 8.54 1.28
N LYS A 15 10.47 7.89 2.36
CA LYS A 15 10.37 6.41 2.47
C LYS A 15 8.94 5.91 2.18
N SER A 16 7.91 6.69 2.53
CA SER A 16 6.52 6.36 2.21
C SER A 16 6.26 6.37 0.70
N SER A 17 6.82 7.31 -0.06
CA SER A 17 6.68 7.33 -1.53
C SER A 17 7.49 6.20 -2.20
N LEU A 18 8.63 5.83 -1.64
CA LEU A 18 9.40 4.66 -2.07
C LEU A 18 8.62 3.35 -1.80
N LEU A 19 8.07 3.18 -0.59
CA LEU A 19 7.24 2.02 -0.26
C LEU A 19 6.00 1.93 -1.15
N GLN A 20 5.35 3.07 -1.44
CA GLN A 20 4.25 3.12 -2.39
C GLN A 20 4.68 2.68 -3.77
N GLN A 21 5.86 3.08 -4.23
CA GLN A 21 6.37 2.64 -5.53
C GLN A 21 6.77 1.15 -5.54
N VAL A 22 7.30 0.63 -4.44
CA VAL A 22 7.65 -0.80 -4.32
C VAL A 22 6.41 -1.69 -4.29
N ARG A 23 5.39 -1.30 -3.53
CA ARG A 23 4.18 -2.11 -3.29
C ARG A 23 2.99 -1.68 -4.13
N GLY A 24 3.12 -0.59 -4.87
CA GLY A 24 2.07 0.00 -5.68
C GLY A 24 2.00 -0.57 -7.09
N SER A 25 0.80 -0.56 -7.67
CA SER A 25 0.60 -0.94 -9.06
C SER A 25 1.09 0.13 -10.03
N MET A 26 1.50 -0.28 -11.21
CA MET A 26 1.69 0.63 -12.33
C MET A 26 0.33 1.18 -12.77
N VAL A 27 0.26 2.49 -12.97
CA VAL A 27 -0.99 3.21 -13.30
C VAL A 27 -1.00 3.69 -14.75
N ASN A 28 0.06 4.39 -15.12
CA ASN A 28 0.19 5.01 -16.46
C ASN A 28 1.02 4.10 -17.36
N ILE A 29 0.48 2.90 -17.63
CA ILE A 29 1.17 1.88 -18.40
C ILE A 29 1.16 2.22 -19.88
N GLU A 30 2.37 2.40 -20.43
CA GLU A 30 2.63 2.63 -21.84
C GLU A 30 3.55 1.53 -22.40
N LYS A 31 3.53 1.32 -23.70
CA LYS A 31 4.60 0.54 -24.37
C LYS A 31 5.91 1.32 -24.33
N LEU A 32 7.02 0.60 -24.26
CA LEU A 32 8.33 1.23 -24.43
C LEU A 32 8.47 1.77 -25.87
N THR A 33 8.91 3.01 -25.99
CA THR A 33 9.06 3.72 -27.27
C THR A 33 10.35 4.56 -27.26
N PRO A 34 10.84 5.03 -28.44
CA PRO A 34 11.96 5.97 -28.50
C PRO A 34 11.74 7.26 -27.70
N ASP A 35 10.49 7.68 -27.51
CA ASP A 35 10.15 8.92 -26.81
C ASP A 35 10.15 8.77 -25.28
N ASN A 36 9.73 7.61 -24.76
CA ASN A 36 9.61 7.41 -23.33
C ASN A 36 10.79 6.67 -22.67
N ILE A 37 11.63 5.98 -23.45
CA ILE A 37 12.81 5.28 -22.92
C ILE A 37 13.72 6.22 -22.13
N ARG A 38 13.90 7.46 -22.59
CA ARG A 38 14.73 8.48 -21.91
C ARG A 38 14.26 8.85 -20.50
N LYS A 39 13.03 8.51 -20.16
CA LYS A 39 12.44 8.77 -18.83
C LYS A 39 12.69 7.63 -17.84
N VAL A 40 12.99 6.43 -18.34
CA VAL A 40 13.04 5.19 -17.54
C VAL A 40 14.37 4.43 -17.69
N ALA A 41 15.17 4.74 -18.70
CA ALA A 41 16.49 4.14 -18.92
C ALA A 41 17.60 4.99 -18.34
N ASP A 42 18.78 4.40 -18.21
CA ASP A 42 20.04 5.11 -17.97
C ASP A 42 20.37 5.99 -19.21
N GLU A 43 21.03 7.13 -19.00
CA GLU A 43 21.27 8.16 -20.03
C GLU A 43 22.02 7.64 -21.26
N GLU A 44 22.77 6.56 -21.12
CA GLU A 44 23.60 5.99 -22.19
C GLU A 44 22.86 4.97 -23.07
N LEU A 45 21.65 4.51 -22.68
CA LEU A 45 20.92 3.50 -23.44
C LEU A 45 19.89 4.12 -24.38
N SER A 46 20.14 4.03 -25.71
CA SER A 46 19.13 4.39 -26.70
C SER A 46 18.10 3.29 -26.93
N TYR A 47 16.95 3.64 -27.50
CA TYR A 47 15.92 2.65 -27.87
C TYR A 47 16.44 1.64 -28.89
N GLU A 48 17.20 2.11 -29.89
CA GLU A 48 17.79 1.27 -30.94
C GLU A 48 18.76 0.26 -30.31
N ARG A 49 19.59 0.71 -29.37
CA ARG A 49 20.51 -0.17 -28.65
C ARG A 49 19.79 -1.20 -27.76
N ALA A 50 18.79 -0.78 -27.03
CA ALA A 50 17.95 -1.69 -26.27
C ALA A 50 17.31 -2.74 -27.21
N ARG A 51 16.74 -2.31 -28.32
CA ARG A 51 16.12 -3.18 -29.32
C ARG A 51 17.10 -4.24 -29.87
N GLU A 52 18.31 -3.84 -30.25
CA GLU A 52 19.34 -4.78 -30.69
C GLU A 52 19.62 -5.87 -29.62
N ILE A 53 19.73 -5.49 -28.35
CA ILE A 53 19.98 -6.43 -27.26
C ILE A 53 18.80 -7.40 -27.10
N PHE A 54 17.56 -6.90 -27.12
CA PHE A 54 16.37 -7.74 -27.01
C PHE A 54 16.25 -8.71 -28.20
N GLU A 55 16.45 -8.24 -29.42
CA GLU A 55 16.41 -9.05 -30.65
C GLU A 55 17.50 -10.14 -30.64
N ALA A 56 18.70 -9.84 -30.14
CA ALA A 56 19.80 -10.81 -30.04
C ALA A 56 19.45 -11.99 -29.14
N GLU A 57 18.64 -11.75 -28.10
CA GLU A 57 18.14 -12.78 -27.18
C GLU A 57 16.80 -13.39 -27.62
N GLY A 58 16.28 -12.98 -28.80
CA GLY A 58 15.00 -13.43 -29.33
C GLY A 58 13.81 -13.03 -28.43
N VAL A 59 13.88 -11.87 -27.79
CA VAL A 59 12.83 -11.29 -26.96
C VAL A 59 12.24 -10.09 -27.69
N ASP A 60 10.92 -10.02 -27.71
CA ASP A 60 10.18 -8.98 -28.41
C ASP A 60 10.12 -7.71 -27.56
N ILE A 61 10.82 -6.66 -27.94
CA ILE A 61 10.82 -5.38 -27.22
C ILE A 61 9.43 -4.72 -27.18
N ASP A 62 8.56 -5.01 -28.14
CA ASP A 62 7.19 -4.47 -28.18
C ASP A 62 6.30 -4.98 -27.02
N LYS A 63 6.79 -5.99 -26.28
CA LYS A 63 6.16 -6.49 -25.04
C LYS A 63 6.71 -5.81 -23.79
N VAL A 64 7.64 -4.88 -23.92
CA VAL A 64 8.13 -4.09 -22.78
C VAL A 64 7.16 -2.95 -22.52
N ILE A 65 6.71 -2.85 -21.28
CA ILE A 65 5.82 -1.83 -20.78
C ILE A 65 6.50 -0.99 -19.70
N VAL A 66 6.14 0.27 -19.64
CA VAL A 66 6.72 1.25 -18.71
C VAL A 66 5.64 2.06 -18.02
N ASP A 67 5.94 2.52 -16.82
CA ASP A 67 5.20 3.62 -16.18
C ASP A 67 6.20 4.75 -15.89
N PRO A 68 6.28 5.76 -16.77
CA PRO A 68 7.27 6.84 -16.66
C PRO A 68 6.99 7.79 -15.49
N THR A 69 5.90 7.61 -14.76
CA THR A 69 5.57 8.38 -13.55
C THR A 69 6.15 7.77 -12.28
N ARG A 70 6.66 6.54 -12.36
CA ARG A 70 7.30 5.85 -11.24
C ARG A 70 8.81 6.01 -11.31
N PHE A 71 9.43 6.06 -10.13
CA PHE A 71 10.89 6.18 -10.02
C PHE A 71 11.62 4.82 -10.05
N ILE A 72 10.97 3.79 -9.49
CA ILE A 72 11.50 2.41 -9.44
C ILE A 72 10.41 1.41 -9.79
N TYR A 73 10.79 0.19 -10.18
CA TYR A 73 9.84 -0.87 -10.60
C TYR A 73 8.84 -0.36 -11.63
N ASN A 74 9.37 0.29 -12.63
CA ASN A 74 8.62 1.03 -13.65
C ASN A 74 8.74 0.45 -15.05
N VAL A 75 9.52 -0.62 -15.24
CA VAL A 75 9.74 -1.27 -16.53
C VAL A 75 9.59 -2.77 -16.40
N TYR A 76 8.71 -3.36 -17.17
CA TYR A 76 8.46 -4.80 -17.19
C TYR A 76 8.38 -5.33 -18.62
N TYR A 77 8.90 -6.54 -18.83
CA TYR A 77 8.47 -7.36 -19.96
C TYR A 77 7.15 -8.03 -19.57
N ALA A 78 6.16 -7.99 -20.47
CA ALA A 78 4.82 -8.49 -20.21
C ALA A 78 4.25 -9.21 -21.43
N ASP A 79 4.49 -10.52 -21.50
CA ASP A 79 3.82 -11.40 -22.46
C ASP A 79 2.51 -11.92 -21.86
N TYR A 80 1.45 -11.14 -22.03
CA TYR A 80 0.13 -11.46 -21.47
C TYR A 80 -0.43 -12.79 -21.99
N GLU A 81 -0.17 -13.16 -23.23
CA GLU A 81 -0.70 -14.38 -23.83
C GLU A 81 -0.13 -15.62 -23.16
N ASN A 82 1.18 -15.60 -22.92
CA ASN A 82 1.90 -16.70 -22.31
C ASN A 82 2.04 -16.60 -20.79
N GLY A 83 1.62 -15.50 -20.17
CA GLY A 83 1.76 -15.25 -18.73
C GLY A 83 3.21 -15.12 -18.29
N ILE A 84 4.04 -14.51 -19.13
CA ILE A 84 5.47 -14.31 -18.86
C ILE A 84 5.71 -12.86 -18.48
N TYR A 85 6.19 -12.65 -17.26
CA TYR A 85 6.48 -11.35 -16.70
C TYR A 85 7.85 -11.34 -16.05
N PHE A 86 8.60 -10.28 -16.23
CA PHE A 86 9.81 -10.02 -15.46
C PHE A 86 10.15 -8.53 -15.43
N ASP A 87 10.82 -8.13 -14.37
CA ASP A 87 11.36 -6.79 -14.20
C ASP A 87 12.53 -6.56 -15.15
N VAL A 88 12.56 -5.40 -15.78
CA VAL A 88 13.59 -5.03 -16.76
C VAL A 88 14.31 -3.78 -16.29
N HIS A 89 15.61 -3.90 -16.11
CA HIS A 89 16.45 -2.73 -15.85
C HIS A 89 17.06 -2.24 -17.18
N LEU A 90 16.59 -1.10 -17.68
CA LEU A 90 17.05 -0.52 -18.94
C LEU A 90 18.42 0.17 -18.79
N THR A 91 19.43 -0.65 -18.49
CA THR A 91 20.84 -0.27 -18.41
C THR A 91 21.63 -1.32 -19.19
N GLU A 92 22.48 -0.91 -20.13
CA GLU A 92 23.10 -1.85 -21.08
C GLU A 92 23.81 -3.03 -20.42
N HIS A 93 24.63 -2.78 -19.40
CA HIS A 93 25.36 -3.83 -18.71
C HIS A 93 24.44 -4.81 -17.95
N LEU A 94 23.27 -4.35 -17.42
CA LEU A 94 22.30 -5.21 -16.77
C LEU A 94 21.50 -6.03 -17.77
N LEU A 95 21.14 -5.46 -18.91
CA LEU A 95 20.47 -6.20 -20.00
C LEU A 95 21.34 -7.35 -20.53
N LEU A 96 22.65 -7.14 -20.61
CA LEU A 96 23.63 -8.11 -21.10
C LEU A 96 24.16 -9.07 -20.02
N ASP A 97 23.78 -8.88 -18.75
CA ASP A 97 24.26 -9.74 -17.66
C ASP A 97 23.78 -11.18 -17.86
N LYS A 98 24.71 -12.12 -17.83
CA LYS A 98 24.42 -13.56 -18.00
C LYS A 98 23.58 -14.17 -16.87
N ARG A 99 23.54 -13.53 -15.70
CA ARG A 99 22.84 -14.06 -14.51
C ARG A 99 21.48 -13.41 -14.25
N GLY A 100 21.32 -12.15 -14.61
CA GLY A 100 20.12 -11.36 -14.35
C GLY A 100 19.60 -10.59 -15.57
N GLY A 101 20.27 -10.70 -16.73
CA GLY A 101 19.82 -10.04 -17.95
C GLY A 101 18.69 -10.79 -18.67
N ILE A 102 18.34 -10.31 -19.84
CA ILE A 102 17.18 -10.77 -20.61
C ILE A 102 17.19 -12.29 -20.86
N ALA A 103 18.35 -12.86 -21.23
CA ALA A 103 18.46 -14.29 -21.47
C ALA A 103 18.16 -15.14 -20.24
N ALA A 104 18.66 -14.72 -19.07
CA ALA A 104 18.44 -15.41 -17.81
C ALA A 104 16.96 -15.32 -17.38
N LEU A 105 16.37 -14.14 -17.48
CA LEU A 105 14.96 -13.88 -17.16
C LEU A 105 14.03 -14.69 -18.06
N LYS A 106 14.29 -14.72 -19.35
CA LYS A 106 13.58 -15.57 -20.32
C LYS A 106 13.65 -17.06 -19.94
N ALA A 107 14.83 -17.55 -19.58
CA ALA A 107 15.02 -18.95 -19.20
C ALA A 107 14.29 -19.30 -17.88
N MET A 108 14.21 -18.38 -16.93
CA MET A 108 13.47 -18.57 -15.67
C MET A 108 11.96 -18.63 -15.92
N THR A 109 11.42 -17.72 -16.72
CA THR A 109 9.99 -17.60 -16.97
C THR A 109 9.46 -18.67 -17.93
N ALA A 110 10.29 -19.22 -18.80
CA ALA A 110 9.91 -20.32 -19.69
C ALA A 110 9.49 -21.61 -18.93
N LYS A 111 9.85 -21.72 -17.65
CA LYS A 111 9.47 -22.86 -16.78
C LYS A 111 8.13 -22.67 -16.08
N ASN A 112 7.55 -21.49 -16.20
CA ASN A 112 6.30 -21.18 -15.51
C ASN A 112 5.12 -21.72 -16.31
N ASP A 113 4.31 -22.56 -15.68
CA ASP A 113 3.17 -23.22 -16.29
C ASP A 113 1.84 -23.02 -15.55
N ALA A 114 1.83 -22.17 -14.49
CA ALA A 114 0.66 -21.95 -13.67
C ALA A 114 -0.52 -21.42 -14.49
N LEU A 115 -0.29 -20.47 -15.41
CA LEU A 115 -1.33 -19.98 -16.32
C LEU A 115 -1.88 -21.10 -17.22
N LYS A 116 -1.01 -21.96 -17.77
CA LYS A 116 -1.42 -23.08 -18.64
C LYS A 116 -2.25 -24.11 -17.90
N LYS A 117 -1.97 -24.32 -16.60
CA LYS A 117 -2.71 -25.21 -15.71
C LYS A 117 -3.96 -24.57 -15.11
N ARG A 118 -4.18 -23.28 -15.37
CA ARG A 118 -5.24 -22.48 -14.76
C ARG A 118 -5.18 -22.48 -13.23
N ASP A 119 -3.97 -22.60 -12.69
CA ASP A 119 -3.70 -22.41 -11.27
C ASP A 119 -3.54 -20.91 -10.99
N TRP A 120 -4.69 -20.25 -10.90
CA TRP A 120 -4.79 -18.80 -10.81
C TRP A 120 -4.15 -18.24 -9.52
N HIS A 121 -4.26 -18.94 -8.40
CA HIS A 121 -3.64 -18.55 -7.15
C HIS A 121 -2.11 -18.52 -7.28
N THR A 122 -1.51 -19.63 -7.74
CA THR A 122 -0.06 -19.68 -7.97
C THR A 122 0.38 -18.63 -9.00
N PHE A 123 -0.41 -18.43 -10.06
CA PHE A 123 -0.11 -17.44 -11.09
C PHE A 123 -0.04 -16.01 -10.52
N TYR A 124 -1.05 -15.56 -9.79
CA TYR A 124 -1.06 -14.21 -9.23
C TYR A 124 -0.17 -14.05 -7.99
N LEU A 125 0.02 -15.11 -7.20
CA LEU A 125 0.90 -15.04 -6.04
C LEU A 125 2.37 -14.90 -6.45
N ARG A 126 2.81 -15.68 -7.44
CA ARG A 126 4.22 -15.89 -7.74
C ARG A 126 4.68 -15.35 -9.10
N ASP A 127 3.83 -15.47 -10.13
CA ASP A 127 4.26 -15.29 -11.51
C ASP A 127 3.98 -13.86 -12.04
N VAL A 128 2.92 -13.20 -11.53
CA VAL A 128 2.62 -11.81 -11.88
C VAL A 128 3.29 -10.88 -10.86
N PRO A 129 4.19 -10.00 -11.29
CA PRO A 129 4.79 -8.99 -10.41
C PRO A 129 3.75 -8.12 -9.73
N CYS A 130 3.97 -7.78 -8.46
CA CYS A 130 3.03 -7.00 -7.67
C CYS A 130 2.53 -5.73 -8.39
N PRO A 131 3.38 -4.93 -9.05
CA PRO A 131 2.93 -3.74 -9.78
C PRO A 131 2.00 -4.02 -10.98
N LEU A 132 1.95 -5.25 -11.48
CA LEU A 132 1.12 -5.62 -12.64
C LEU A 132 -0.14 -6.39 -12.27
N LYS A 133 -0.33 -6.80 -11.00
CA LYS A 133 -1.44 -7.68 -10.60
C LYS A 133 -2.81 -7.13 -10.94
N ILE A 134 -3.10 -5.88 -10.58
CA ILE A 134 -4.40 -5.26 -10.91
C ILE A 134 -4.58 -5.15 -12.43
N TYR A 135 -3.54 -4.69 -13.11
CA TYR A 135 -3.59 -4.50 -14.56
C TYR A 135 -3.84 -5.81 -15.31
N ASP A 136 -3.14 -6.87 -14.95
CA ASP A 136 -3.33 -8.19 -15.57
C ASP A 136 -4.67 -8.81 -15.20
N PHE A 137 -5.07 -8.77 -13.92
CA PHE A 137 -6.35 -9.31 -13.46
C PHE A 137 -7.54 -8.68 -14.20
N GLN A 138 -7.55 -7.36 -14.35
CA GLN A 138 -8.57 -6.63 -15.08
C GLN A 138 -8.71 -7.03 -16.56
N ARG A 139 -7.70 -7.69 -17.13
CA ARG A 139 -7.74 -8.23 -18.50
C ARG A 139 -8.23 -9.67 -18.55
N ARG A 140 -8.07 -10.43 -17.46
CA ARG A 140 -8.29 -11.87 -17.41
C ARG A 140 -9.47 -12.31 -16.54
N TYR A 141 -10.04 -11.45 -15.71
CA TYR A 141 -11.01 -11.85 -14.69
C TYR A 141 -12.18 -12.71 -15.24
N LYS A 142 -12.58 -12.51 -16.50
CA LYS A 142 -13.62 -13.33 -17.15
C LYS A 142 -13.12 -14.72 -17.59
N ASN A 143 -11.81 -14.94 -17.60
CA ASN A 143 -11.20 -16.22 -17.93
C ASN A 143 -11.00 -17.10 -16.69
N ILE A 144 -11.13 -16.51 -15.50
CA ILE A 144 -11.05 -17.21 -14.22
C ILE A 144 -12.40 -17.84 -13.95
N GLU A 145 -12.39 -19.05 -13.40
CA GLU A 145 -13.62 -19.78 -13.07
C GLU A 145 -14.46 -18.97 -12.05
N PRO A 146 -15.80 -18.96 -12.21
CA PRO A 146 -16.68 -18.17 -11.35
C PRO A 146 -16.54 -18.47 -9.85
N ASP A 147 -16.23 -19.70 -9.50
CA ASP A 147 -16.02 -20.14 -8.11
C ASP A 147 -14.63 -19.77 -7.54
N GLN A 148 -13.70 -19.37 -8.39
CA GLN A 148 -12.34 -18.97 -8.00
C GLN A 148 -12.09 -17.45 -8.05
N VAL A 149 -12.82 -16.74 -8.91
CA VAL A 149 -12.52 -15.34 -9.25
C VAL A 149 -12.50 -14.42 -8.04
N TYR A 150 -13.40 -14.65 -7.07
CA TYR A 150 -13.41 -13.84 -5.85
C TYR A 150 -12.17 -14.11 -4.99
N GLY A 151 -11.83 -15.38 -4.73
CA GLY A 151 -10.67 -15.74 -3.93
C GLY A 151 -9.34 -15.23 -4.52
N VAL A 152 -9.21 -15.28 -5.85
CA VAL A 152 -8.03 -14.72 -6.54
C VAL A 152 -7.97 -13.19 -6.38
N TRP A 153 -9.11 -12.50 -6.56
CA TRP A 153 -9.19 -11.06 -6.35
C TRP A 153 -8.86 -10.68 -4.89
N GLU A 154 -9.43 -11.40 -3.93
CA GLU A 154 -9.22 -11.19 -2.50
C GLU A 154 -7.74 -11.32 -2.13
N GLU A 155 -7.05 -12.33 -2.65
CA GLU A 155 -5.62 -12.51 -2.43
C GLU A 155 -4.80 -11.36 -3.00
N ILE A 156 -5.13 -10.88 -4.21
CA ILE A 156 -4.49 -9.69 -4.78
C ILE A 156 -4.77 -8.47 -3.90
N HIS A 157 -6.03 -8.27 -3.51
CA HIS A 157 -6.47 -7.13 -2.70
C HIS A 157 -5.73 -7.06 -1.35
N LYS A 158 -5.61 -8.19 -0.66
CA LYS A 158 -4.91 -8.30 0.64
C LYS A 158 -3.41 -8.03 0.55
N ASN A 159 -2.81 -8.22 -0.61
CA ASN A 159 -1.38 -8.00 -0.85
C ASN A 159 -1.05 -6.61 -1.41
N LEU A 160 -2.05 -5.74 -1.59
CA LEU A 160 -1.91 -4.39 -2.15
C LEU A 160 -2.27 -3.33 -1.10
N ASP A 161 -1.28 -2.63 -0.58
CA ASP A 161 -1.47 -1.68 0.54
C ASP A 161 -2.27 -0.42 0.15
N TYR A 162 -2.22 0.06 -1.12
CA TYR A 162 -2.68 1.43 -1.44
C TYR A 162 -3.56 1.56 -2.69
N GLU A 163 -3.88 0.48 -3.38
CA GLU A 163 -4.21 0.53 -4.80
C GLU A 163 -5.69 0.31 -5.14
N ASN A 164 -6.53 0.19 -4.13
CA ASN A 164 -7.96 -0.12 -4.30
C ASN A 164 -8.73 0.86 -5.22
N GLY A 165 -8.10 2.01 -5.55
CA GLY A 165 -8.58 2.98 -6.50
C GLY A 165 -8.53 2.58 -7.95
N GLN A 166 -7.65 1.70 -8.30
CA GLN A 166 -7.37 1.33 -9.68
C GLN A 166 -8.31 0.25 -10.22
N TRP A 167 -9.04 -0.43 -9.35
CA TRP A 167 -10.05 -1.37 -9.76
C TRP A 167 -11.16 -0.68 -10.55
N LYS A 168 -11.47 -1.19 -11.74
CA LYS A 168 -12.61 -0.75 -12.54
C LYS A 168 -13.92 -1.24 -11.93
N ASP A 169 -14.96 -0.42 -11.99
CA ASP A 169 -16.24 -0.74 -11.37
C ASP A 169 -16.85 -2.02 -11.99
N GLU A 170 -16.76 -2.21 -13.32
CA GLU A 170 -17.26 -3.42 -13.99
C GLU A 170 -16.52 -4.71 -13.55
N VAL A 171 -15.25 -4.61 -13.17
CA VAL A 171 -14.48 -5.75 -12.65
C VAL A 171 -14.95 -6.09 -11.24
N LEU A 172 -15.08 -5.06 -10.38
CA LEU A 172 -15.58 -5.23 -9.02
C LEU A 172 -17.00 -5.80 -9.00
N ASP A 173 -17.88 -5.31 -9.86
CA ASP A 173 -19.25 -5.80 -9.95
C ASP A 173 -19.28 -7.29 -10.31
N TYR A 174 -18.44 -7.70 -11.27
CA TYR A 174 -18.33 -9.11 -11.64
C TYR A 174 -17.78 -9.96 -10.50
N VAL A 175 -16.67 -9.55 -9.90
CA VAL A 175 -16.01 -10.26 -8.78
C VAL A 175 -16.96 -10.40 -7.59
N PHE A 176 -17.61 -9.30 -7.20
CA PHE A 176 -18.50 -9.26 -6.04
C PHE A 176 -19.84 -10.00 -6.26
N ALA A 177 -20.21 -10.28 -7.52
CA ALA A 177 -21.33 -11.17 -7.81
C ALA A 177 -21.00 -12.64 -7.49
N HIS A 178 -19.70 -12.99 -7.40
CA HIS A 178 -19.22 -14.33 -7.09
C HIS A 178 -18.64 -14.45 -5.67
N ALA A 179 -18.72 -13.37 -4.87
CA ALA A 179 -18.28 -13.39 -3.48
C ALA A 179 -19.18 -14.28 -2.61
N PRO A 180 -18.63 -14.93 -1.58
CA PRO A 180 -19.44 -15.59 -0.56
C PRO A 180 -20.33 -14.57 0.15
N LYS A 181 -21.45 -15.03 0.69
CA LYS A 181 -22.30 -14.15 1.51
C LYS A 181 -21.61 -13.91 2.85
N PRO A 182 -21.46 -12.65 3.29
CA PRO A 182 -20.87 -12.35 4.57
C PRO A 182 -21.75 -12.88 5.71
N GLU A 183 -21.11 -13.48 6.72
CA GLU A 183 -21.75 -14.00 7.91
C GLU A 183 -21.39 -13.16 9.14
N ASN A 184 -22.23 -13.23 10.18
CA ASN A 184 -21.98 -12.63 11.49
C ASN A 184 -21.60 -11.14 11.47
N LEU A 185 -22.26 -10.36 10.60
CA LEU A 185 -22.04 -8.93 10.51
C LEU A 185 -22.34 -8.22 11.83
N PRO A 186 -21.47 -7.26 12.28
CA PRO A 186 -21.69 -6.49 13.49
C PRO A 186 -22.74 -5.39 13.26
N LEU A 187 -24.01 -5.76 13.33
CA LEU A 187 -25.12 -4.84 13.11
C LEU A 187 -25.29 -3.89 14.30
N ASN A 188 -25.52 -2.63 14.02
CA ASN A 188 -25.95 -1.63 15.00
C ASN A 188 -27.48 -1.71 15.26
N GLU A 189 -27.98 -0.87 16.17
CA GLU A 189 -29.39 -0.81 16.55
C GLU A 189 -30.35 -0.55 15.37
N ASN A 190 -29.86 0.06 14.30
CA ASN A 190 -30.62 0.35 13.09
C ASN A 190 -30.55 -0.77 12.03
N GLY A 191 -29.93 -1.93 12.36
CA GLY A 191 -29.74 -3.04 11.44
C GLY A 191 -28.72 -2.79 10.35
N ARG A 192 -27.84 -1.81 10.52
CA ARG A 192 -26.74 -1.47 9.61
C ARG A 192 -25.41 -1.83 10.22
N VAL A 193 -24.36 -1.88 9.41
CA VAL A 193 -22.99 -2.02 9.89
C VAL A 193 -22.36 -0.64 10.02
N THR A 194 -21.92 -0.29 11.23
CA THR A 194 -21.11 0.91 11.44
C THR A 194 -19.68 0.61 11.05
N VAL A 195 -19.10 1.46 10.22
CA VAL A 195 -17.76 1.27 9.68
C VAL A 195 -16.87 2.49 9.94
N TYR A 196 -15.57 2.23 10.08
CA TYR A 196 -14.54 3.23 10.34
C TYR A 196 -13.44 3.13 9.29
N ARG A 197 -12.83 4.26 8.95
CA ARG A 197 -11.71 4.29 8.02
C ARG A 197 -10.68 5.33 8.40
N GLY A 198 -9.44 4.87 8.54
CA GLY A 198 -8.27 5.72 8.59
C GLY A 198 -7.81 6.08 7.18
N SER A 199 -7.49 7.34 6.96
CA SER A 199 -7.01 7.85 5.67
C SER A 199 -5.80 8.75 5.86
N GLY A 200 -4.90 8.72 4.88
CA GLY A 200 -3.78 9.64 4.71
C GLY A 200 -3.66 10.05 3.24
N THR A 201 -2.57 10.71 2.89
CA THR A 201 -2.34 11.19 1.51
C THR A 201 -2.28 10.08 0.46
N LEU A 202 -1.98 8.85 0.88
CA LEU A 202 -1.91 7.68 0.01
C LEU A 202 -3.24 6.92 -0.09
N SER A 203 -4.22 7.28 0.73
CA SER A 203 -5.49 6.59 0.79
C SER A 203 -6.47 7.08 -0.27
N GLN A 204 -7.34 6.19 -0.72
CA GLN A 204 -8.51 6.57 -1.48
C GLN A 204 -9.45 7.46 -0.67
N LYS A 205 -10.17 8.34 -1.37
CA LYS A 205 -11.27 9.10 -0.76
C LYS A 205 -12.30 8.14 -0.15
N PRO A 206 -12.82 8.44 1.04
CA PRO A 206 -13.76 7.55 1.74
C PRO A 206 -14.96 7.13 0.89
N GLU A 207 -15.48 8.03 0.04
CA GLU A 207 -16.65 7.78 -0.80
C GLU A 207 -16.42 6.68 -1.85
N ARG A 208 -15.17 6.39 -2.19
CA ARG A 208 -14.79 5.37 -3.17
C ARG A 208 -14.06 4.18 -2.58
N ALA A 209 -13.82 4.20 -1.28
CA ALA A 209 -13.07 3.15 -0.60
C ALA A 209 -13.83 1.83 -0.56
N LEU A 210 -13.11 0.73 -0.77
CA LEU A 210 -13.63 -0.64 -0.64
C LEU A 210 -13.43 -1.17 0.78
N SER A 211 -12.27 -0.88 1.38
CA SER A 211 -11.87 -1.41 2.67
C SER A 211 -12.20 -0.43 3.79
N TRP A 212 -12.89 -0.92 4.79
CA TRP A 212 -13.26 -0.26 6.02
C TRP A 212 -12.99 -1.20 7.19
N SER A 213 -13.14 -0.75 8.42
CA SER A 213 -13.03 -1.59 9.61
C SER A 213 -14.29 -1.46 10.46
N SER A 214 -14.70 -2.54 11.13
CA SER A 214 -15.69 -2.46 12.21
C SER A 214 -15.09 -1.92 13.52
N SER A 215 -13.75 -1.79 13.58
CA SER A 215 -13.02 -1.28 14.72
C SER A 215 -12.50 0.13 14.48
N GLN A 216 -12.95 1.08 15.31
CA GLN A 216 -12.40 2.45 15.30
C GLN A 216 -10.89 2.45 15.59
N HIS A 217 -10.43 1.54 16.46
CA HIS A 217 -9.03 1.39 16.81
C HIS A 217 -8.16 1.01 15.58
N SER A 218 -8.58 -0.01 14.82
CA SER A 218 -7.88 -0.41 13.61
C SER A 218 -7.86 0.71 12.57
N ALA A 219 -9.00 1.40 12.39
CA ALA A 219 -9.08 2.53 11.49
C ALA A 219 -8.14 3.68 11.91
N LEU A 220 -8.01 3.94 13.20
CA LEU A 220 -7.08 4.96 13.71
C LEU A 220 -5.62 4.57 13.46
N TRP A 221 -5.28 3.27 13.57
CA TRP A 221 -3.96 2.78 13.21
C TRP A 221 -3.64 3.08 11.74
N PHE A 222 -4.56 2.78 10.83
CA PHE A 222 -4.41 3.09 9.39
C PHE A 222 -4.31 4.60 9.12
N ALA A 223 -5.08 5.44 9.82
CA ALA A 223 -4.98 6.89 9.69
C ALA A 223 -3.56 7.38 9.97
N ASN A 224 -2.86 6.73 10.90
CA ASN A 224 -1.50 7.08 11.29
C ASN A 224 -0.42 6.44 10.41
N HIS A 225 -0.76 5.39 9.63
CA HIS A 225 0.20 4.65 8.79
C HIS A 225 0.19 5.09 7.32
N ASN A 226 -0.90 5.68 6.85
CA ASN A 226 -1.11 5.94 5.42
C ASN A 226 -0.62 7.32 4.96
N GLY A 227 0.53 7.76 5.46
CA GLY A 227 1.16 9.01 5.04
C GLY A 227 0.69 10.23 5.83
N ARG A 228 0.97 11.43 5.29
CA ARG A 228 0.55 12.72 5.90
C ARG A 228 -0.94 12.98 5.64
N GLY A 229 -1.50 13.98 6.29
CA GLY A 229 -2.91 14.37 6.10
C GLY A 229 -3.90 13.40 6.73
N GLN A 230 -3.56 12.93 7.92
CA GLN A 230 -4.30 11.95 8.70
C GLN A 230 -5.74 12.35 8.95
N ALA A 231 -6.66 11.46 8.67
CA ALA A 231 -8.07 11.65 8.95
C ALA A 231 -8.72 10.31 9.34
N LEU A 232 -9.67 10.38 10.26
CA LEU A 232 -10.51 9.27 10.66
C LEU A 232 -11.94 9.56 10.23
N TYR A 233 -12.58 8.60 9.62
CA TYR A 233 -13.97 8.70 9.18
C TYR A 233 -14.80 7.58 9.78
N THR A 234 -16.09 7.83 9.96
CA THR A 234 -17.11 6.82 10.21
C THR A 234 -18.22 6.94 9.18
N GLY A 235 -18.95 5.85 8.98
CA GLY A 235 -20.12 5.78 8.14
C GLY A 235 -20.94 4.55 8.45
N GLU A 236 -21.98 4.33 7.67
CA GLU A 236 -22.86 3.18 7.79
C GLU A 236 -23.03 2.50 6.43
N VAL A 237 -23.13 1.19 6.44
CA VAL A 237 -23.41 0.41 5.23
C VAL A 237 -24.57 -0.54 5.48
N ASP A 238 -25.43 -0.70 4.48
CA ASP A 238 -26.50 -1.68 4.51
C ASP A 238 -25.88 -3.10 4.39
N PRO A 239 -26.36 -4.11 5.15
CA PRO A 239 -25.76 -5.47 5.13
C PRO A 239 -25.67 -6.07 3.73
N GLY A 240 -26.60 -5.77 2.83
CA GLY A 240 -26.60 -6.24 1.44
C GLY A 240 -25.51 -5.61 0.55
N ASP A 241 -24.90 -4.53 1.00
CA ASP A 241 -23.80 -3.84 0.32
C ASP A 241 -22.41 -4.21 0.92
N VAL A 242 -22.39 -5.03 1.97
CA VAL A 242 -21.17 -5.66 2.49
C VAL A 242 -20.83 -6.87 1.62
N VAL A 243 -19.60 -6.92 1.15
CA VAL A 243 -19.08 -8.03 0.34
C VAL A 243 -18.47 -9.10 1.22
N GLU A 244 -17.70 -8.69 2.21
CA GLU A 244 -17.02 -9.60 3.14
C GLU A 244 -16.78 -8.94 4.49
N PHE A 245 -16.74 -9.76 5.53
CA PHE A 245 -16.31 -9.39 6.87
C PHE A 245 -15.24 -10.35 7.35
N LEU A 246 -14.07 -9.84 7.69
CA LEU A 246 -12.88 -10.57 8.13
C LEU A 246 -12.57 -10.25 9.60
N PRO A 247 -13.31 -10.87 10.54
CA PRO A 247 -13.07 -10.64 11.96
C PRO A 247 -11.71 -11.24 12.38
N GLY A 248 -10.88 -10.43 13.04
CA GLY A 248 -9.60 -10.90 13.60
C GLY A 248 -8.47 -11.07 12.60
N PHE A 249 -8.70 -10.93 11.30
CA PHE A 249 -7.61 -10.95 10.32
C PHE A 249 -6.66 -9.77 10.58
N HIS A 250 -5.42 -10.06 10.92
CA HIS A 250 -4.41 -9.07 11.37
C HIS A 250 -4.91 -8.09 12.45
N ASN A 251 -5.95 -8.43 13.20
CA ASN A 251 -6.68 -7.55 14.13
C ASN A 251 -7.33 -6.32 13.48
N GLU A 252 -7.51 -6.33 12.17
CA GLU A 252 -8.05 -5.19 11.42
C GLU A 252 -9.57 -5.14 11.44
N ASN A 253 -10.23 -6.27 11.67
CA ASN A 253 -11.69 -6.39 11.60
C ASN A 253 -12.24 -5.76 10.30
N GLU A 254 -11.63 -6.15 9.18
CA GLU A 254 -11.89 -5.53 7.89
C GLU A 254 -13.30 -5.85 7.40
N ILE A 255 -13.92 -4.83 6.81
CA ILE A 255 -15.19 -4.92 6.11
C ILE A 255 -14.97 -4.44 4.68
N ILE A 256 -15.13 -5.34 3.72
CA ILE A 256 -15.10 -5.01 2.31
C ILE A 256 -16.53 -4.63 1.88
N VAL A 257 -16.67 -3.46 1.28
CA VAL A 257 -17.97 -2.92 0.87
C VAL A 257 -18.02 -2.67 -0.63
N ARG A 258 -19.21 -2.69 -1.21
CA ARG A 258 -19.42 -2.22 -2.58
C ARG A 258 -19.09 -0.74 -2.66
N ARG A 259 -18.38 -0.35 -3.72
CA ARG A 259 -17.89 1.03 -3.90
C ARG A 259 -19.05 2.04 -3.88
N GLY A 260 -18.89 3.10 -3.12
CA GLY A 260 -19.89 4.17 -3.00
C GLY A 260 -21.14 3.82 -2.20
N LYS A 261 -21.14 2.72 -1.45
CA LYS A 261 -22.29 2.25 -0.70
C LYS A 261 -22.28 2.62 0.78
N VAL A 262 -21.16 3.09 1.30
CA VAL A 262 -21.13 3.66 2.64
C VAL A 262 -21.84 5.01 2.64
N LYS A 263 -22.77 5.18 3.57
CA LYS A 263 -23.61 6.36 3.74
C LYS A 263 -23.22 7.11 5.02
N ASN A 264 -23.70 8.35 5.15
CA ASN A 264 -23.48 9.17 6.35
C ASN A 264 -22.00 9.32 6.72
N ILE A 265 -21.13 9.35 5.71
CA ILE A 265 -19.69 9.49 5.92
C ILE A 265 -19.42 10.85 6.58
N ARG A 266 -18.76 10.83 7.72
CA ARG A 266 -18.37 12.03 8.47
C ARG A 266 -17.00 11.83 9.11
N PRO A 267 -16.23 12.91 9.25
CA PRO A 267 -15.00 12.86 10.01
C PRO A 267 -15.28 12.57 11.49
N LEU A 268 -14.34 11.86 12.10
CA LEU A 268 -14.25 11.69 13.54
C LEU A 268 -13.01 12.42 14.06
N ASP A 269 -13.10 12.85 15.31
CA ASP A 269 -11.93 13.35 16.01
C ASP A 269 -10.91 12.21 16.17
N MET A 270 -9.69 12.44 15.73
CA MET A 270 -8.62 11.45 15.84
C MET A 270 -8.11 11.30 17.28
N TYR A 271 -8.37 12.30 18.10
CA TYR A 271 -7.91 12.35 19.48
C TYR A 271 -9.09 12.63 20.42
N PRO A 272 -10.03 11.66 20.58
CA PRO A 272 -11.21 11.86 21.40
C PRO A 272 -10.89 12.03 22.89
N VAL A 273 -9.62 11.89 23.27
CA VAL A 273 -9.17 12.00 24.65
C VAL A 273 -8.81 13.46 24.93
N GLN A 274 -9.77 14.23 25.41
CA GLN A 274 -9.52 15.45 26.18
C GLN A 274 -9.16 15.07 27.62
N ASP A 275 -8.14 14.25 27.78
CA ASP A 275 -7.65 13.89 29.08
C ASP A 275 -6.60 14.92 29.48
N ASP A 276 -6.87 15.72 30.51
CA ASP A 276 -5.96 16.72 31.04
C ASP A 276 -4.60 16.14 31.42
N ILE A 277 -4.54 14.84 31.75
CA ILE A 277 -3.32 14.10 32.05
C ILE A 277 -2.48 13.95 30.79
N VAL A 278 -3.10 13.58 29.66
CA VAL A 278 -2.42 13.44 28.37
C VAL A 278 -1.87 14.79 27.92
N LEU A 279 -2.67 15.85 27.97
CA LEU A 279 -2.25 17.20 27.65
C LEU A 279 -1.12 17.69 28.57
N LYS A 280 -1.20 17.40 29.85
CA LYS A 280 -0.17 17.77 30.83
C LYS A 280 1.14 17.02 30.60
N LEU A 281 1.08 15.74 30.24
CA LEU A 281 2.27 14.94 29.91
C LEU A 281 2.92 15.39 28.61
N PHE A 282 2.13 15.77 27.62
CA PHE A 282 2.65 16.37 26.41
C PHE A 282 3.37 17.68 26.68
N SER A 283 2.82 18.54 27.49
CA SER A 283 3.45 19.81 27.84
C SER A 283 4.78 19.63 28.62
N THR A 284 4.93 18.50 29.32
CA THR A 284 6.10 18.21 30.17
C THR A 284 7.16 17.36 29.44
N ALA A 285 6.73 16.29 28.76
CA ALA A 285 7.67 15.35 28.11
C ALA A 285 8.18 15.85 26.76
N LEU A 286 7.38 16.61 26.03
CA LEU A 286 7.74 17.10 24.71
C LEU A 286 8.96 18.04 24.70
N PRO A 287 9.09 19.02 25.59
CA PRO A 287 10.28 19.87 25.67
C PRO A 287 11.56 19.07 25.95
N GLU A 288 11.47 18.00 26.74
CA GLU A 288 12.60 17.11 27.04
C GLU A 288 13.03 16.32 25.79
N LEU A 289 12.07 15.75 25.07
CA LEU A 289 12.34 15.01 23.82
C LEU A 289 12.92 15.91 22.73
N MET A 290 12.50 17.17 22.65
CA MET A 290 13.04 18.14 21.69
C MET A 290 14.51 18.48 21.93
N LYS A 291 15.05 18.26 23.13
CA LYS A 291 16.48 18.47 23.44
C LYS A 291 17.37 17.45 22.72
N TYR A 292 16.85 16.29 22.33
CA TYR A 292 17.62 15.25 21.65
C TYR A 292 17.65 15.41 20.12
N GLY A 293 16.83 16.29 19.54
CA GLY A 293 16.82 16.59 18.10
C GLY A 293 18.22 16.90 17.53
N PRO A 294 19.00 17.83 18.14
CA PRO A 294 20.35 18.16 17.67
C PRO A 294 21.37 17.02 17.75
N GLN A 295 21.16 16.03 18.62
CA GLN A 295 22.05 14.87 18.73
C GLN A 295 21.79 13.88 17.59
N VAL A 296 20.55 13.75 17.17
CA VAL A 296 20.15 12.90 16.04
C VAL A 296 20.63 13.47 14.71
N GLU A 297 20.62 14.80 14.54
CA GLU A 297 21.21 15.48 13.38
C GLU A 297 22.72 15.22 13.25
N LYS A 298 23.44 15.17 14.37
CA LYS A 298 24.88 14.85 14.39
C LYS A 298 25.21 13.44 13.91
N LEU A 299 24.24 12.51 13.93
CA LEU A 299 24.40 11.16 13.43
C LEU A 299 24.15 11.05 11.91
N GLY A 300 23.95 12.17 11.22
CA GLY A 300 23.78 12.23 9.77
C GLY A 300 22.38 11.87 9.29
N TYR A 301 21.41 11.75 10.20
CA TYR A 301 20.00 11.55 9.82
C TYR A 301 19.31 12.92 9.77
N PRO A 302 18.55 13.23 8.70
CA PRO A 302 17.77 14.45 8.68
C PRO A 302 16.77 14.42 9.83
N ALA A 303 16.75 15.48 10.64
CA ALA A 303 15.87 15.61 11.80
C ALA A 303 14.40 15.28 11.46
N ASP A 304 13.96 15.69 10.30
CA ASP A 304 12.60 15.43 9.78
C ASP A 304 12.33 13.94 9.53
N GLY A 305 13.31 13.16 9.08
CA GLY A 305 13.14 11.74 8.73
C GLY A 305 12.99 10.82 9.94
N ILE A 306 13.70 11.05 11.01
CA ILE A 306 13.62 10.25 12.26
C ILE A 306 12.37 10.64 13.05
N PHE A 307 12.04 11.92 13.11
CA PHE A 307 10.82 12.39 13.75
C PHE A 307 9.54 11.92 13.07
N GLU A 308 9.57 11.56 11.79
CA GLU A 308 8.43 10.97 11.08
C GLU A 308 8.12 9.53 11.55
N TYR A 309 9.14 8.74 11.90
CA TYR A 309 8.97 7.32 12.27
C TYR A 309 9.05 7.06 13.78
N HIS A 310 9.87 7.77 14.52
CA HIS A 310 10.13 7.54 15.94
C HIS A 310 10.08 8.81 16.80
N GLY A 311 9.73 9.96 16.21
CA GLY A 311 9.65 11.22 16.91
C GLY A 311 8.30 11.48 17.59
N ARG A 312 8.03 12.77 17.82
CA ARG A 312 6.81 13.27 18.49
C ARG A 312 5.54 12.64 17.96
N SER A 313 5.37 12.58 16.63
CA SER A 313 4.16 12.05 16.00
C SER A 313 3.98 10.56 16.26
N HIS A 314 5.07 9.78 16.31
CA HIS A 314 5.02 8.35 16.63
C HIS A 314 4.62 8.12 18.09
N ILE A 315 5.24 8.85 19.02
CA ILE A 315 4.93 8.77 20.46
C ILE A 315 3.46 9.14 20.70
N LEU A 316 2.99 10.22 20.09
CA LEU A 316 1.58 10.63 20.15
C LEU A 316 0.64 9.55 19.63
N ARG A 317 1.00 8.91 18.53
CA ARG A 317 0.24 7.82 17.92
C ARG A 317 0.16 6.60 18.82
N VAL A 318 1.30 6.15 19.34
CA VAL A 318 1.36 4.98 20.23
C VAL A 318 0.56 5.25 21.50
N LEU A 319 0.69 6.44 22.07
CA LEU A 319 -0.07 6.83 23.26
C LEU A 319 -1.59 6.87 22.99
N ALA A 320 -1.99 7.53 21.90
CA ALA A 320 -3.41 7.60 21.52
C ALA A 320 -3.99 6.20 21.27
N LEU A 321 -3.27 5.34 20.55
CA LEU A 321 -3.67 3.96 20.27
C LEU A 321 -3.76 3.13 21.53
N SER A 322 -2.81 3.27 22.45
CA SER A 322 -2.81 2.56 23.72
C SER A 322 -4.01 2.98 24.57
N LEU A 323 -4.29 4.27 24.68
CA LEU A 323 -5.44 4.79 25.44
C LEU A 323 -6.78 4.34 24.81
N ILE A 324 -6.91 4.39 23.49
CA ILE A 324 -8.12 3.92 22.79
C ILE A 324 -8.30 2.42 23.00
N TYR A 325 -7.24 1.62 22.92
CA TYR A 325 -7.28 0.19 23.20
C TYR A 325 -7.84 -0.07 24.59
N PHE A 326 -7.34 0.64 25.60
CA PHE A 326 -7.79 0.45 26.98
C PHE A 326 -9.22 0.94 27.23
N TYR A 327 -9.62 2.07 26.65
CA TYR A 327 -11.01 2.54 26.76
C TYR A 327 -12.02 1.59 26.09
N ASN A 328 -11.60 0.89 25.03
CA ASN A 328 -12.48 -0.03 24.31
C ASN A 328 -12.42 -1.48 24.84
N SER A 329 -11.39 -1.85 25.59
CA SER A 329 -11.26 -3.21 26.17
C SER A 329 -12.25 -3.46 27.32
N GLY A 330 -12.88 -2.42 27.84
CA GLY A 330 -13.79 -2.51 29.00
C GLY A 330 -13.08 -2.79 30.32
N ASP A 331 -11.75 -2.79 30.33
CA ASP A 331 -10.96 -2.96 31.53
C ASP A 331 -10.94 -1.67 32.36
N ASP A 332 -11.26 -1.77 33.64
CA ASP A 332 -11.15 -0.66 34.60
C ASP A 332 -9.66 -0.35 34.86
N LEU A 333 -9.07 0.49 34.01
CA LEU A 333 -7.70 0.96 34.22
C LEU A 333 -7.61 1.86 35.44
N THR A 334 -6.74 1.48 36.35
CA THR A 334 -6.38 2.37 37.48
C THR A 334 -5.54 3.54 36.96
N GLU A 335 -5.51 4.64 37.70
CA GLU A 335 -4.61 5.78 37.42
C GLU A 335 -3.13 5.35 37.35
N ARG A 336 -2.76 4.31 38.09
CA ARG A 336 -1.42 3.72 38.02
C ARG A 336 -1.15 3.07 36.67
N ASP A 337 -2.13 2.33 36.11
CA ASP A 337 -1.98 1.66 34.82
C ASP A 337 -1.87 2.67 33.68
N LYS A 338 -2.66 3.74 33.73
CA LYS A 338 -2.57 4.87 32.78
C LYS A 338 -1.18 5.52 32.85
N ASN A 339 -0.67 5.80 34.05
CA ASN A 339 0.65 6.39 34.22
C ASN A 339 1.78 5.48 33.72
N ILE A 340 1.67 4.16 33.90
CA ILE A 340 2.65 3.19 33.38
C ILE A 340 2.65 3.21 31.86
N LEU A 341 1.49 3.21 31.23
CA LEU A 341 1.38 3.24 29.76
C LEU A 341 1.96 4.51 29.16
N ILE A 342 1.67 5.65 29.78
CA ILE A 342 2.17 6.94 29.34
C ILE A 342 3.70 6.97 29.46
N TYR A 343 4.22 6.48 30.59
CA TYR A 343 5.67 6.37 30.82
C TYR A 343 6.33 5.45 29.79
N PHE A 344 5.69 4.30 29.48
CA PHE A 344 6.18 3.36 28.48
C PHE A 344 6.24 3.97 27.08
N ALA A 345 5.17 4.64 26.66
CA ALA A 345 5.10 5.27 25.34
C ALA A 345 6.07 6.43 25.18
N VAL A 346 6.27 7.23 26.24
CA VAL A 346 7.06 8.46 26.16
C VAL A 346 8.55 8.21 26.45
N VAL A 347 8.91 7.25 27.27
CA VAL A 347 10.29 7.06 27.76
C VAL A 347 10.98 5.86 27.14
N LEU A 348 10.29 4.72 26.99
CA LEU A 348 10.94 3.49 26.54
C LEU A 348 11.01 3.33 25.02
N ILE A 349 10.01 3.78 24.27
CA ILE A 349 10.03 3.66 22.81
C ILE A 349 11.20 4.44 22.18
N PRO A 350 11.49 5.69 22.61
CA PRO A 350 12.67 6.40 22.11
C PRO A 350 14.01 5.80 22.51
N LEU A 351 14.08 5.01 23.60
CA LEU A 351 15.32 4.39 24.07
C LEU A 351 15.60 3.04 23.38
N MET A 352 14.60 2.44 22.73
CA MET A 352 14.73 1.16 22.03
C MET A 352 14.92 1.32 20.51
N SER A 353 14.82 2.52 19.98
CA SER A 353 15.06 2.89 18.58
C SER A 353 16.43 3.52 18.38
#